data_768aeac5dd6148560397d9ac732a6304
#
_entry.id   768aeac5dd6148560397d9ac732a6304
#
_cell.length_a   1.000
_cell.length_b   1.000
_cell.length_c   1.000
_cell.angle_alpha   90.00
_cell.angle_beta   90.00
_cell.angle_gamma   90.00
#
_symmetry.space_group_name_H-M   'P 1'
#
loop_
_entity.id
_entity.type
_entity.pdbx_description
1 polymer ?
#
loop_
_entity_poly.entity_id
_entity_poly.type
_entity_poly.pdbx_seq_one_letter_code
_entity_poly.pdbx_strand_id
1 'polypeptide(L)'
;PTALPDIEISSIARVSTTFGEIDRVLGGGIVPGALMLLGGDPGIGKSTLLLQVSQKVADTVGTVLYASGEESQLQLKLRAERLHINSERLQVIADTDLDHILEQADAMTPSLLVIDSIQTMYTGDIDAAPGSVSQVRECTSRLLRFCKERNIPTVIIGHVTKEGNIAGPRMLEHMVDVVLYFEGERSYQFRILRSIKNRFGSTSETGIFAMVEEGLQELSNPSASLLAERSDEESGSAVIIYLEGVRPILVEVQSLVVTTAFGMPRRTAIGYDLNRLIVLLAVLEKRCGFTLGNKDVYVNVIGGLKVNEPACDLSMAVAIVSNLKNRIVPTDMVILGEVGL
;
A
#
# COMPACT_ATOMS: atom_id res chain seq x y z
N PRO A 1 -39.06 -7.74 -9.22
CA PRO A 1 -38.19 -7.13 -10.24
C PRO A 1 -38.52 -5.64 -10.36
N THR A 2 -37.51 -4.77 -10.32
CA THR A 2 -37.62 -3.32 -10.50
C THR A 2 -36.83 -2.95 -11.74
N ALA A 3 -37.37 -2.09 -12.60
CA ALA A 3 -36.63 -1.64 -13.78
C ALA A 3 -35.41 -0.80 -13.34
N LEU A 4 -34.29 -0.93 -14.04
CA LEU A 4 -33.06 -0.22 -13.69
C LEU A 4 -33.22 1.32 -13.58
N PRO A 5 -33.99 1.99 -14.45
CA PRO A 5 -34.27 3.44 -14.36
C PRO A 5 -35.09 3.82 -13.11
N ASP A 6 -35.89 2.88 -12.57
CA ASP A 6 -36.77 3.13 -11.42
C ASP A 6 -36.03 2.93 -10.07
N ILE A 7 -34.77 2.50 -10.12
CA ILE A 7 -33.93 2.42 -8.94
C ILE A 7 -33.43 3.84 -8.66
N GLU A 8 -34.01 4.48 -7.67
CA GLU A 8 -33.52 5.76 -7.20
C GLU A 8 -32.08 5.57 -6.70
N ILE A 9 -31.12 6.13 -7.43
CA ILE A 9 -29.80 6.42 -6.91
C ILE A 9 -29.98 7.62 -5.97
N SER A 10 -30.60 7.41 -4.81
CA SER A 10 -30.34 8.31 -3.69
C SER A 10 -28.81 8.35 -3.59
N SER A 11 -28.23 9.54 -3.69
CA SER A 11 -26.78 9.74 -3.64
C SER A 11 -26.23 8.83 -2.55
N ILE A 12 -25.57 7.72 -2.94
CA ILE A 12 -24.98 6.78 -1.99
C ILE A 12 -23.88 7.59 -1.33
N ALA A 13 -24.23 8.22 -0.20
CA ALA A 13 -23.27 8.99 0.57
C ALA A 13 -22.17 8.02 1.01
N ARG A 14 -21.01 8.12 0.39
CA ARG A 14 -19.86 7.33 0.79
C ARG A 14 -19.44 7.72 2.20
N VAL A 15 -19.03 6.75 2.98
CA VAL A 15 -18.45 6.97 4.30
C VAL A 15 -17.00 7.41 4.10
N SER A 16 -16.69 8.66 4.43
CA SER A 16 -15.30 9.14 4.40
C SER A 16 -14.50 8.48 5.51
N THR A 17 -13.31 8.03 5.17
CA THR A 17 -12.34 7.51 6.15
C THR A 17 -11.62 8.64 6.87
N THR A 18 -11.79 9.89 6.41
CA THR A 18 -11.02 11.09 6.79
C THR A 18 -9.52 11.02 6.49
N PHE A 19 -9.07 9.93 5.90
CA PHE A 19 -7.76 9.83 5.27
C PHE A 19 -7.90 10.10 3.77
N GLY A 20 -7.39 11.23 3.30
CA GLY A 20 -7.49 11.62 1.89
C GLY A 20 -6.85 10.62 0.95
N GLU A 21 -5.77 9.98 1.38
CA GLU A 21 -5.06 8.94 0.62
C GLU A 21 -5.88 7.64 0.50
N ILE A 22 -6.66 7.26 1.53
CA ILE A 22 -7.56 6.10 1.46
C ILE A 22 -8.79 6.43 0.61
N ASP A 23 -9.42 7.59 0.87
CA ASP A 23 -10.62 8.01 0.15
C ASP A 23 -10.33 8.15 -1.35
N ARG A 24 -9.13 8.62 -1.73
CA ARG A 24 -8.67 8.65 -3.13
C ARG A 24 -8.66 7.26 -3.75
N VAL A 25 -8.03 6.28 -3.10
CA VAL A 25 -7.94 4.90 -3.60
C VAL A 25 -9.32 4.24 -3.68
N LEU A 26 -10.23 4.59 -2.79
CA LEU A 26 -11.60 4.09 -2.79
C LEU A 26 -12.52 4.83 -3.80
N GLY A 27 -12.05 5.95 -4.38
CA GLY A 27 -12.84 6.78 -5.29
C GLY A 27 -13.83 7.70 -4.57
N GLY A 28 -13.46 8.20 -3.38
CA GLY A 28 -14.20 9.16 -2.57
C GLY A 28 -14.79 8.61 -1.27
N GLY A 29 -14.31 7.45 -0.80
CA GLY A 29 -14.72 6.85 0.47
C GLY A 29 -15.38 5.47 0.34
N ILE A 30 -15.75 4.91 1.48
CA ILE A 30 -16.32 3.57 1.60
C ILE A 30 -17.79 3.58 1.14
N VAL A 31 -18.14 2.64 0.27
CA VAL A 31 -19.53 2.47 -0.19
C VAL A 31 -20.32 1.65 0.84
N PRO A 32 -21.50 2.10 1.29
CA PRO A 32 -22.37 1.32 2.17
C PRO A 32 -22.66 -0.08 1.59
N GLY A 33 -22.67 -1.08 2.45
CA GLY A 33 -22.91 -2.47 2.04
C GLY A 33 -21.77 -3.10 1.20
N ALA A 34 -20.63 -2.44 1.05
CA ALA A 34 -19.47 -3.01 0.37
C ALA A 34 -18.68 -3.94 1.29
N LEU A 35 -18.24 -5.08 0.75
CA LEU A 35 -17.24 -5.93 1.37
C LEU A 35 -15.87 -5.64 0.74
N MET A 36 -14.91 -5.22 1.57
CA MET A 36 -13.57 -4.84 1.14
C MET A 36 -12.53 -5.78 1.77
N LEU A 37 -11.53 -6.16 0.99
CA LEU A 37 -10.38 -6.93 1.44
C LEU A 37 -9.15 -6.02 1.51
N LEU A 38 -8.48 -5.96 2.66
CA LEU A 38 -7.16 -5.37 2.82
C LEU A 38 -6.12 -6.47 2.93
N GLY A 39 -5.37 -6.70 1.85
CA GLY A 39 -4.25 -7.64 1.77
C GLY A 39 -2.90 -6.96 2.03
N GLY A 40 -1.88 -7.77 2.23
CA GLY A 40 -0.49 -7.31 2.37
C GLY A 40 0.32 -8.20 3.31
N ASP A 41 1.64 -8.04 3.29
CA ASP A 41 2.57 -8.86 4.08
C ASP A 41 2.29 -8.74 5.60
N PRO A 42 2.55 -9.79 6.38
CA PRO A 42 2.48 -9.72 7.84
C PRO A 42 3.41 -8.62 8.39
N GLY A 43 2.88 -7.81 9.32
CA GLY A 43 3.63 -6.72 9.94
C GLY A 43 3.82 -5.47 9.09
N ILE A 44 3.17 -5.35 7.92
CA ILE A 44 3.24 -4.14 7.07
C ILE A 44 2.49 -2.93 7.65
N GLY A 45 1.54 -3.15 8.58
CA GLY A 45 0.76 -2.11 9.23
C GLY A 45 -0.74 -2.13 8.96
N LYS A 46 -1.31 -3.23 8.39
CA LYS A 46 -2.75 -3.34 8.07
C LYS A 46 -3.66 -3.06 9.27
N SER A 47 -3.44 -3.76 10.38
CA SER A 47 -4.23 -3.59 11.61
C SER A 47 -4.05 -2.19 12.21
N THR A 48 -2.85 -1.60 12.10
CA THR A 48 -2.58 -0.22 12.51
C THR A 48 -3.42 0.76 11.69
N LEU A 49 -3.39 0.62 10.36
CA LEU A 49 -4.17 1.46 9.45
C LEU A 49 -5.67 1.37 9.76
N LEU A 50 -6.21 0.15 9.89
CA LEU A 50 -7.64 -0.03 10.13
C LEU A 50 -8.08 0.43 11.53
N LEU A 51 -7.24 0.32 12.55
CA LEU A 51 -7.52 0.90 13.87
C LEU A 51 -7.62 2.43 13.80
N GLN A 52 -6.69 3.08 13.11
CA GLN A 52 -6.73 4.54 12.91
C GLN A 52 -7.94 4.97 12.08
N VAL A 53 -8.28 4.26 10.99
CA VAL A 53 -9.50 4.48 10.19
C VAL A 53 -10.75 4.29 11.05
N SER A 54 -10.78 3.22 11.85
CA SER A 54 -11.90 2.91 12.73
C SER A 54 -12.19 4.04 13.72
N GLN A 55 -11.15 4.62 14.34
CA GLN A 55 -11.32 5.80 15.19
C GLN A 55 -11.90 6.97 14.42
N LYS A 56 -11.33 7.29 13.27
CA LYS A 56 -11.78 8.45 12.47
C LYS A 56 -13.24 8.31 12.03
N VAL A 57 -13.64 7.12 11.60
CA VAL A 57 -15.05 6.82 11.27
C VAL A 57 -15.93 6.87 12.52
N ALA A 58 -15.46 6.34 13.64
CA ALA A 58 -16.19 6.40 14.91
C ALA A 58 -16.43 7.85 15.36
N ASP A 59 -15.45 8.73 15.19
CA ASP A 59 -15.54 10.13 15.62
C ASP A 59 -16.44 10.98 14.71
N THR A 60 -16.50 10.68 13.41
CA THR A 60 -17.14 11.54 12.42
C THR A 60 -18.47 11.01 11.89
N VAL A 61 -18.64 9.68 11.82
CA VAL A 61 -19.80 9.06 11.16
C VAL A 61 -20.70 8.35 12.17
N GLY A 62 -20.17 7.38 12.92
CA GLY A 62 -20.97 6.60 13.86
C GLY A 62 -20.20 5.42 14.44
N THR A 63 -20.88 4.58 15.20
CA THR A 63 -20.27 3.44 15.89
C THR A 63 -19.53 2.52 14.92
N VAL A 64 -18.34 2.08 15.32
CA VAL A 64 -17.53 1.09 14.58
C VAL A 64 -17.37 -0.15 15.44
N LEU A 65 -17.55 -1.33 14.86
CA LEU A 65 -17.24 -2.61 15.50
C LEU A 65 -15.95 -3.18 14.91
N TYR A 66 -14.93 -3.35 15.75
CA TYR A 66 -13.66 -3.96 15.39
C TYR A 66 -13.55 -5.35 16.02
N ALA A 67 -13.68 -6.40 15.23
CA ALA A 67 -13.56 -7.78 15.65
C ALA A 67 -12.13 -8.30 15.37
N SER A 68 -11.44 -8.70 16.43
CA SER A 68 -10.10 -9.29 16.35
C SER A 68 -10.11 -10.75 16.76
N GLY A 69 -9.61 -11.60 15.88
CA GLY A 69 -9.34 -13.00 16.18
C GLY A 69 -7.87 -13.29 16.52
N GLU A 70 -7.00 -12.29 16.46
CA GLU A 70 -5.57 -12.44 16.69
C GLU A 70 -5.11 -11.83 18.02
N GLU A 71 -5.73 -10.73 18.42
CA GLU A 71 -5.36 -9.96 19.61
C GLU A 71 -6.47 -9.96 20.66
N SER A 72 -6.09 -10.11 21.90
CA SER A 72 -7.00 -9.89 23.04
C SER A 72 -7.40 -8.41 23.17
N GLN A 73 -8.50 -8.13 23.88
CA GLN A 73 -8.93 -6.76 24.17
C GLN A 73 -7.84 -5.92 24.84
N LEU A 74 -7.03 -6.54 25.73
CA LEU A 74 -5.92 -5.85 26.39
C LEU A 74 -4.81 -5.47 25.39
N GLN A 75 -4.46 -6.38 24.48
CA GLN A 75 -3.45 -6.10 23.45
C GLN A 75 -3.92 -5.00 22.48
N LEU A 76 -5.21 -5.05 22.08
CA LEU A 76 -5.81 -3.98 21.28
C LEU A 76 -5.80 -2.64 22.04
N LYS A 77 -6.08 -2.64 23.35
CA LYS A 77 -6.04 -1.43 24.18
C LYS A 77 -4.63 -0.84 24.24
N LEU A 78 -3.60 -1.67 24.47
CA LEU A 78 -2.20 -1.22 24.49
C LEU A 78 -1.78 -0.63 23.12
N ARG A 79 -2.22 -1.24 22.04
CA ARG A 79 -1.98 -0.70 20.69
C ARG A 79 -2.71 0.62 20.47
N ALA A 80 -3.97 0.71 20.87
CA ALA A 80 -4.79 1.91 20.79
C ALA A 80 -4.17 3.08 21.57
N GLU A 81 -3.64 2.84 22.77
CA GLU A 81 -2.95 3.86 23.57
C GLU A 81 -1.71 4.42 22.85
N ARG A 82 -0.88 3.55 22.26
CA ARG A 82 0.28 3.98 21.46
C ARG A 82 -0.11 4.82 20.25
N LEU A 83 -1.26 4.51 19.62
CA LEU A 83 -1.79 5.21 18.46
C LEU A 83 -2.67 6.42 18.84
N HIS A 84 -2.78 6.75 20.13
CA HIS A 84 -3.65 7.81 20.65
C HIS A 84 -5.14 7.62 20.27
N ILE A 85 -5.59 6.37 20.22
CA ILE A 85 -6.97 5.99 19.89
C ILE A 85 -7.78 5.88 21.17
N ASN A 86 -8.86 6.68 21.30
CA ASN A 86 -9.67 6.77 22.51
C ASN A 86 -11.17 7.01 22.27
N SER A 87 -11.68 6.74 21.07
CA SER A 87 -13.09 6.96 20.75
C SER A 87 -14.01 5.99 21.50
N GLU A 88 -15.01 6.51 22.21
CA GLU A 88 -16.03 5.70 22.91
C GLU A 88 -16.95 4.95 21.92
N ARG A 89 -17.05 5.42 20.66
CA ARG A 89 -17.83 4.80 19.60
C ARG A 89 -17.06 3.72 18.83
N LEU A 90 -15.77 3.50 19.15
CA LEU A 90 -15.01 2.36 18.64
C LEU A 90 -15.16 1.20 19.62
N GLN A 91 -16.01 0.26 19.28
CA GLN A 91 -16.28 -0.94 20.07
C GLN A 91 -15.40 -2.09 19.57
N VAL A 92 -14.79 -2.85 20.48
CA VAL A 92 -13.90 -3.95 20.15
C VAL A 92 -14.43 -5.28 20.70
N ILE A 93 -14.35 -6.33 19.89
CA ILE A 93 -14.67 -7.70 20.30
C ILE A 93 -13.46 -8.60 19.97
N ALA A 94 -12.98 -9.34 20.98
CA ALA A 94 -11.93 -10.35 20.78
C ALA A 94 -12.62 -11.72 20.68
N ASP A 95 -12.96 -12.11 19.46
CA ASP A 95 -13.69 -13.34 19.16
C ASP A 95 -13.29 -13.88 17.78
N THR A 96 -13.48 -15.18 17.61
CA THR A 96 -13.24 -15.90 16.33
C THR A 96 -14.51 -16.55 15.80
N ASP A 97 -15.59 -16.61 16.61
CA ASP A 97 -16.91 -17.09 16.18
C ASP A 97 -17.61 -15.99 15.36
N LEU A 98 -17.68 -16.21 14.04
CA LEU A 98 -18.28 -15.27 13.11
C LEU A 98 -19.77 -15.07 13.38
N ASP A 99 -20.49 -16.10 13.78
CA ASP A 99 -21.94 -16.01 14.00
C ASP A 99 -22.23 -15.09 15.19
N HIS A 100 -21.46 -15.20 16.28
CA HIS A 100 -21.56 -14.29 17.43
C HIS A 100 -21.16 -12.85 17.04
N ILE A 101 -20.10 -12.66 16.25
CA ILE A 101 -19.70 -11.32 15.78
C ILE A 101 -20.82 -10.68 14.95
N LEU A 102 -21.46 -11.43 14.05
CA LEU A 102 -22.56 -10.93 13.22
C LEU A 102 -23.81 -10.61 14.02
N GLU A 103 -24.13 -11.38 15.06
CA GLU A 103 -25.22 -11.05 16.02
C GLU A 103 -24.98 -9.72 16.73
N GLN A 104 -23.74 -9.47 17.21
CA GLN A 104 -23.36 -8.20 17.81
C GLN A 104 -23.42 -7.04 16.80
N ALA A 105 -22.95 -7.26 15.58
CA ALA A 105 -23.02 -6.28 14.51
C ALA A 105 -24.47 -5.96 14.11
N ASP A 106 -25.35 -6.94 14.09
CA ASP A 106 -26.78 -6.74 13.79
C ASP A 106 -27.49 -5.92 14.85
N ALA A 107 -27.23 -6.23 16.12
CA ALA A 107 -27.79 -5.50 17.27
C ALA A 107 -27.29 -4.05 17.36
N MET A 108 -26.02 -3.82 16.99
CA MET A 108 -25.36 -2.50 17.11
C MET A 108 -25.57 -1.64 15.86
N THR A 109 -25.80 -2.24 14.68
CA THR A 109 -25.87 -1.56 13.37
C THR A 109 -24.74 -0.56 13.15
N PRO A 110 -23.45 -1.01 13.17
CA PRO A 110 -22.31 -0.11 13.08
C PRO A 110 -22.20 0.54 11.70
N SER A 111 -21.62 1.72 11.66
CA SER A 111 -21.27 2.43 10.41
C SER A 111 -20.11 1.79 9.66
N LEU A 112 -19.33 0.94 10.33
CA LEU A 112 -18.24 0.15 9.75
C LEU A 112 -18.01 -1.09 10.62
N LEU A 113 -17.89 -2.27 9.99
CA LEU A 113 -17.43 -3.51 10.60
C LEU A 113 -16.01 -3.82 10.11
N VAL A 114 -15.10 -4.15 11.02
CA VAL A 114 -13.73 -4.58 10.70
C VAL A 114 -13.51 -5.99 11.25
N ILE A 115 -12.95 -6.88 10.42
CA ILE A 115 -12.58 -8.26 10.78
C ILE A 115 -11.06 -8.41 10.64
N ASP A 116 -10.36 -8.62 11.75
CA ASP A 116 -8.90 -8.75 11.82
C ASP A 116 -8.49 -10.06 12.53
N SER A 117 -8.20 -11.13 11.80
CA SER A 117 -8.19 -11.34 10.36
C SER A 117 -9.20 -12.42 9.95
N ILE A 118 -9.54 -12.47 8.66
CA ILE A 118 -10.46 -13.49 8.14
C ILE A 118 -9.96 -14.92 8.34
N GLN A 119 -8.64 -15.11 8.42
CA GLN A 119 -8.03 -16.43 8.61
C GLN A 119 -8.28 -17.02 10.00
N THR A 120 -8.58 -16.20 10.99
CA THR A 120 -8.87 -16.68 12.35
C THR A 120 -10.34 -16.95 12.59
N MET A 121 -11.22 -16.47 11.69
CA MET A 121 -12.66 -16.64 11.82
C MET A 121 -13.10 -18.06 11.48
N TYR A 122 -14.13 -18.53 12.19
CA TYR A 122 -14.81 -19.78 11.88
C TYR A 122 -16.33 -19.64 12.02
N THR A 123 -17.04 -20.57 11.42
CA THR A 123 -18.48 -20.83 11.64
C THR A 123 -18.69 -22.29 11.96
N GLY A 124 -19.63 -22.57 12.87
CA GLY A 124 -19.98 -23.93 13.28
C GLY A 124 -20.64 -24.79 12.20
N ASP A 125 -21.07 -24.19 11.08
CA ASP A 125 -21.78 -24.92 10.01
C ASP A 125 -20.87 -25.78 9.14
N ILE A 126 -19.56 -25.63 9.26
CA ILE A 126 -18.57 -26.39 8.49
C ILE A 126 -17.59 -27.08 9.44
N ASP A 127 -17.47 -28.39 9.29
CA ASP A 127 -16.48 -29.19 10.01
C ASP A 127 -15.08 -29.06 9.35
N ALA A 128 -14.46 -27.89 9.53
CA ALA A 128 -13.14 -27.57 9.01
C ALA A 128 -12.42 -26.62 9.96
N ALA A 129 -11.10 -26.75 10.07
CA ALA A 129 -10.30 -25.90 10.96
C ALA A 129 -10.33 -24.43 10.53
N PRO A 130 -10.26 -23.46 11.47
CA PRO A 130 -10.03 -22.05 11.17
C PRO A 130 -8.82 -21.87 10.26
N GLY A 131 -8.87 -20.91 9.33
CA GLY A 131 -7.81 -20.68 8.34
C GLY A 131 -7.79 -21.63 7.15
N SER A 132 -8.55 -22.73 7.17
CA SER A 132 -8.74 -23.59 5.99
C SER A 132 -9.45 -22.85 4.86
N VAL A 133 -9.22 -23.27 3.60
CA VAL A 133 -9.85 -22.67 2.41
C VAL A 133 -11.38 -22.67 2.52
N SER A 134 -11.98 -23.75 3.02
CA SER A 134 -13.42 -23.87 3.19
C SER A 134 -13.97 -22.90 4.23
N GLN A 135 -13.34 -22.80 5.40
CA GLN A 135 -13.76 -21.86 6.46
C GLN A 135 -13.64 -20.40 6.00
N VAL A 136 -12.49 -20.01 5.46
CA VAL A 136 -12.27 -18.64 5.00
C VAL A 136 -13.26 -18.25 3.91
N ARG A 137 -13.57 -19.19 3.00
CA ARG A 137 -14.55 -18.96 1.92
C ARG A 137 -15.96 -18.80 2.47
N GLU A 138 -16.39 -19.67 3.39
CA GLU A 138 -17.73 -19.61 3.98
C GLU A 138 -17.89 -18.35 4.84
N CYS A 139 -16.94 -18.06 5.72
CA CYS A 139 -16.96 -16.83 6.50
C CYS A 139 -17.06 -15.58 5.61
N THR A 140 -16.30 -15.54 4.51
CA THR A 140 -16.39 -14.43 3.54
C THR A 140 -17.75 -14.36 2.85
N SER A 141 -18.35 -15.51 2.51
CA SER A 141 -19.68 -15.57 1.89
C SER A 141 -20.76 -15.03 2.83
N ARG A 142 -20.70 -15.37 4.13
CA ARG A 142 -21.62 -14.85 5.16
C ARG A 142 -21.46 -13.36 5.37
N LEU A 143 -20.23 -12.88 5.47
CA LEU A 143 -19.93 -11.46 5.56
C LEU A 143 -20.47 -10.70 4.34
N LEU A 144 -20.30 -11.23 3.13
CA LEU A 144 -20.83 -10.61 1.91
C LEU A 144 -22.36 -10.49 1.95
N ARG A 145 -23.05 -11.56 2.38
CA ARG A 145 -24.50 -11.53 2.54
C ARG A 145 -24.91 -10.50 3.57
N PHE A 146 -24.32 -10.54 4.76
CA PHE A 146 -24.59 -9.60 5.85
C PHE A 146 -24.41 -8.15 5.42
N CYS A 147 -23.27 -7.82 4.77
CA CYS A 147 -23.02 -6.46 4.27
C CYS A 147 -24.14 -5.98 3.35
N LYS A 148 -24.56 -6.82 2.40
CA LYS A 148 -25.58 -6.45 1.40
C LYS A 148 -26.96 -6.31 2.02
N GLU A 149 -27.35 -7.22 2.90
CA GLU A 149 -28.67 -7.21 3.54
C GLU A 149 -28.84 -6.07 4.56
N ARG A 150 -27.77 -5.77 5.31
CA ARG A 150 -27.79 -4.74 6.37
C ARG A 150 -27.28 -3.38 5.91
N ASN A 151 -26.74 -3.30 4.69
CA ASN A 151 -26.08 -2.10 4.14
C ASN A 151 -24.92 -1.59 5.01
N ILE A 152 -24.27 -2.50 5.76
CA ILE A 152 -23.14 -2.20 6.63
C ILE A 152 -21.85 -2.47 5.86
N PRO A 153 -21.01 -1.43 5.61
CA PRO A 153 -19.72 -1.62 4.97
C PRO A 153 -18.80 -2.44 5.89
N THR A 154 -18.08 -3.39 5.30
CA THR A 154 -17.21 -4.28 6.06
C THR A 154 -15.84 -4.35 5.43
N VAL A 155 -14.79 -4.24 6.25
CA VAL A 155 -13.39 -4.46 5.84
C VAL A 155 -12.87 -5.72 6.49
N ILE A 156 -12.34 -6.64 5.68
CA ILE A 156 -11.66 -7.83 6.17
C ILE A 156 -10.16 -7.72 5.91
N ILE A 157 -9.34 -8.04 6.92
CA ILE A 157 -7.89 -8.19 6.75
C ILE A 157 -7.59 -9.61 6.27
N GLY A 158 -6.73 -9.70 5.23
CA GLY A 158 -6.19 -10.96 4.73
C GLY A 158 -4.66 -10.94 4.73
N HIS A 159 -4.03 -11.99 5.28
CA HIS A 159 -2.58 -12.16 5.23
C HIS A 159 -2.18 -12.88 3.95
N VAL A 160 -1.23 -12.30 3.18
CA VAL A 160 -0.63 -12.97 2.02
C VAL A 160 0.41 -13.96 2.52
N THR A 161 0.26 -15.23 2.17
CA THR A 161 1.30 -16.22 2.43
C THR A 161 2.11 -16.45 1.16
N LYS A 162 3.44 -16.39 1.28
CA LYS A 162 4.38 -16.67 0.18
C LYS A 162 4.35 -18.14 -0.27
N GLU A 163 3.81 -19.03 0.55
CA GLU A 163 3.78 -20.47 0.35
C GLU A 163 2.32 -20.95 0.26
N GLY A 164 1.68 -20.88 -0.84
CA GLY A 164 0.43 -21.43 -1.36
C GLY A 164 -0.50 -22.36 -0.54
N ASN A 165 -0.23 -22.69 0.71
CA ASN A 165 -0.91 -23.71 1.51
C ASN A 165 -1.95 -23.16 2.52
N ILE A 166 -1.99 -21.87 2.78
CA ILE A 166 -3.04 -21.22 3.59
C ILE A 166 -3.93 -20.43 2.63
N ALA A 167 -5.24 -20.41 2.88
CA ALA A 167 -6.20 -19.65 2.08
C ALA A 167 -5.77 -18.17 2.00
N GLY A 168 -5.02 -17.84 0.95
CA GLY A 168 -4.49 -16.50 0.73
C GLY A 168 -5.57 -15.56 0.16
N PRO A 169 -5.34 -14.24 0.22
CA PRO A 169 -6.26 -13.22 -0.27
C PRO A 169 -6.71 -13.42 -1.72
N ARG A 170 -5.86 -13.97 -2.59
CA ARG A 170 -6.19 -14.20 -4.02
C ARG A 170 -7.49 -14.99 -4.24
N MET A 171 -7.79 -15.93 -3.35
CA MET A 171 -9.04 -16.69 -3.44
C MET A 171 -10.26 -15.80 -3.16
N LEU A 172 -10.12 -14.81 -2.27
CA LEU A 172 -11.18 -13.91 -1.86
C LEU A 172 -11.40 -12.75 -2.83
N GLU A 173 -10.43 -12.43 -3.69
CA GLU A 173 -10.50 -11.31 -4.64
C GLU A 173 -11.74 -11.36 -5.52
N HIS A 174 -12.20 -12.55 -5.88
CA HIS A 174 -13.40 -12.71 -6.71
C HIS A 174 -14.70 -12.52 -5.91
N MET A 175 -14.68 -12.75 -4.60
CA MET A 175 -15.86 -12.69 -3.74
C MET A 175 -16.18 -11.28 -3.25
N VAL A 176 -15.16 -10.44 -3.03
CA VAL A 176 -15.32 -9.10 -2.46
C VAL A 176 -15.53 -8.03 -3.53
N ASP A 177 -16.05 -6.87 -3.14
CA ASP A 177 -16.31 -5.75 -4.04
C ASP A 177 -15.06 -4.92 -4.33
N VAL A 178 -14.20 -4.75 -3.30
CA VAL A 178 -12.96 -3.99 -3.37
C VAL A 178 -11.81 -4.82 -2.82
N VAL A 179 -10.67 -4.80 -3.50
CA VAL A 179 -9.42 -5.42 -3.06
C VAL A 179 -8.36 -4.34 -2.98
N LEU A 180 -7.85 -4.13 -1.79
CA LEU A 180 -6.75 -3.23 -1.50
C LEU A 180 -5.52 -4.04 -1.08
N TYR A 181 -4.36 -3.66 -1.59
CA TYR A 181 -3.08 -4.20 -1.14
C TYR A 181 -2.26 -3.11 -0.47
N PHE A 182 -1.74 -3.42 0.71
CA PHE A 182 -0.85 -2.56 1.46
C PHE A 182 0.56 -3.12 1.34
N GLU A 183 1.42 -2.38 0.65
CA GLU A 183 2.75 -2.81 0.21
C GLU A 183 3.85 -1.89 0.78
N GLY A 184 5.07 -2.40 0.83
CA GLY A 184 6.27 -1.68 1.24
C GLY A 184 7.28 -2.62 1.89
N GLU A 185 8.53 -2.22 1.90
CA GLU A 185 9.57 -2.95 2.61
C GLU A 185 9.69 -2.45 4.06
N ARG A 186 9.93 -3.35 5.01
CA ARG A 186 10.02 -2.98 6.44
C ARG A 186 11.15 -2.00 6.75
N SER A 187 12.18 -2.02 5.92
CA SER A 187 13.34 -1.13 6.01
C SER A 187 13.08 0.30 5.54
N TYR A 188 11.98 0.52 4.81
CA TYR A 188 11.62 1.84 4.30
C TYR A 188 10.47 2.46 5.08
N GLN A 189 10.48 3.78 5.20
CA GLN A 189 9.45 4.54 5.93
C GLN A 189 8.10 4.57 5.17
N PHE A 190 8.12 4.40 3.84
CA PHE A 190 6.93 4.55 3.01
C PHE A 190 6.16 3.23 2.86
N ARG A 191 4.83 3.37 2.80
CA ARG A 191 3.88 2.30 2.51
C ARG A 191 2.94 2.78 1.42
N ILE A 192 2.58 1.90 0.51
CA ILE A 192 1.72 2.19 -0.63
C ILE A 192 0.45 1.36 -0.50
N LEU A 193 -0.70 2.02 -0.58
CA LEU A 193 -2.01 1.40 -0.67
C LEU A 193 -2.45 1.40 -2.13
N ARG A 194 -2.65 0.21 -2.71
CA ARG A 194 -3.10 0.03 -4.10
C ARG A 194 -4.48 -0.59 -4.15
N SER A 195 -5.28 -0.15 -5.10
CA SER A 195 -6.52 -0.85 -5.47
C SER A 195 -6.22 -1.85 -6.58
N ILE A 196 -6.44 -3.14 -6.30
CA ILE A 196 -6.33 -4.22 -7.31
C ILE A 196 -7.67 -4.47 -7.99
N LYS A 197 -8.76 -4.25 -7.25
CA LYS A 197 -10.12 -4.36 -7.72
C LYS A 197 -10.98 -3.33 -7.01
N ASN A 198 -11.80 -2.61 -7.77
CA ASN A 198 -12.78 -1.69 -7.22
C ASN A 198 -14.02 -1.66 -8.13
N ARG A 199 -15.15 -2.21 -7.66
CA ARG A 199 -16.41 -2.19 -8.41
C ARG A 199 -17.05 -0.80 -8.45
N PHE A 200 -16.57 0.12 -7.61
CA PHE A 200 -17.17 1.44 -7.39
C PHE A 200 -16.30 2.59 -7.88
N GLY A 201 -15.11 2.31 -8.42
CA GLY A 201 -14.17 3.33 -8.84
C GLY A 201 -12.98 2.79 -9.62
N SER A 202 -12.03 3.68 -9.92
CA SER A 202 -10.78 3.34 -10.60
C SER A 202 -9.88 2.48 -9.72
N THR A 203 -9.06 1.63 -10.35
CA THR A 203 -7.96 0.89 -9.71
C THR A 203 -6.59 1.52 -9.94
N SER A 204 -6.54 2.64 -10.65
CA SER A 204 -5.27 3.31 -10.99
C SER A 204 -4.76 4.25 -9.89
N GLU A 205 -5.60 4.55 -8.89
CA GLU A 205 -5.24 5.43 -7.79
C GLU A 205 -4.43 4.70 -6.73
N THR A 206 -3.47 5.41 -6.14
CA THR A 206 -2.63 4.92 -5.05
C THR A 206 -2.61 5.90 -3.89
N GLY A 207 -2.55 5.35 -2.67
CA GLY A 207 -2.37 6.09 -1.44
C GLY A 207 -0.97 5.87 -0.88
N ILE A 208 -0.33 6.93 -0.36
CA ILE A 208 1.03 6.85 0.17
C ILE A 208 1.04 7.28 1.62
N PHE A 209 1.70 6.47 2.44
CA PHE A 209 1.78 6.65 3.88
C PHE A 209 3.23 6.57 4.34
N ALA A 210 3.57 7.32 5.39
CA ALA A 210 4.77 7.13 6.18
C ALA A 210 4.44 6.34 7.46
N MET A 211 5.33 5.43 7.84
CA MET A 211 5.26 4.77 9.14
C MET A 211 6.06 5.59 10.15
N VAL A 212 5.37 6.12 11.15
CA VAL A 212 5.96 6.89 12.25
C VAL A 212 5.66 6.19 13.60
N GLU A 213 6.19 6.70 14.70
CA GLU A 213 5.97 6.08 16.03
C GLU A 213 4.49 6.03 16.42
N GLU A 214 3.75 7.07 16.07
CA GLU A 214 2.31 7.21 16.34
C GLU A 214 1.42 6.45 15.36
N GLY A 215 2.00 5.70 14.40
CA GLY A 215 1.27 4.89 13.43
C GLY A 215 1.53 5.27 11.99
N LEU A 216 0.49 5.26 11.17
CA LEU A 216 0.55 5.61 9.75
C LEU A 216 0.07 7.05 9.54
N GLN A 217 0.90 7.82 8.87
CA GLN A 217 0.60 9.19 8.46
C GLN A 217 0.46 9.26 6.94
N GLU A 218 -0.59 9.87 6.44
CA GLU A 218 -0.78 10.06 5.00
C GLU A 218 0.20 11.11 4.44
N LEU A 219 0.72 10.84 3.25
CA LEU A 219 1.60 11.76 2.53
C LEU A 219 0.85 12.39 1.35
N SER A 220 0.27 13.55 1.58
CA SER A 220 -0.40 14.32 0.53
C SER A 220 0.58 14.80 -0.56
N ASN A 221 1.81 15.07 -0.19
CA ASN A 221 2.90 15.43 -1.12
C ASN A 221 4.14 14.53 -0.91
N PRO A 222 4.13 13.30 -1.45
CA PRO A 222 5.27 12.38 -1.32
C PRO A 222 6.54 12.91 -1.99
N SER A 223 6.42 13.69 -3.07
CA SER A 223 7.57 14.29 -3.74
C SER A 223 8.36 15.21 -2.81
N ALA A 224 7.67 16.05 -2.03
CA ALA A 224 8.33 16.93 -1.06
C ALA A 224 9.10 16.14 0.00
N SER A 225 8.52 15.04 0.51
CA SER A 225 9.17 14.18 1.51
C SER A 225 10.37 13.42 0.93
N LEU A 226 10.27 12.94 -0.32
CA LEU A 226 11.34 12.19 -0.98
C LEU A 226 12.53 13.06 -1.43
N LEU A 227 12.31 14.36 -1.58
CA LEU A 227 13.34 15.33 -1.99
C LEU A 227 13.85 16.17 -0.82
N ALA A 228 13.29 16.04 0.39
CA ALA A 228 13.61 16.90 1.53
C ALA A 228 15.08 16.85 1.97
N GLU A 229 15.73 15.69 1.79
CA GLU A 229 17.13 15.47 2.19
C GLU A 229 18.12 15.60 1.02
N ARG A 230 17.65 16.01 -0.17
CA ARG A 230 18.53 16.18 -1.34
C ARG A 230 19.54 17.29 -1.09
N SER A 231 20.82 16.96 -1.32
CA SER A 231 21.93 17.95 -1.22
C SER A 231 22.07 18.74 -2.51
N ASP A 232 22.27 20.05 -2.37
CA ASP A 232 22.54 20.98 -3.46
C ASP A 232 24.04 21.04 -3.81
N GLU A 233 24.90 20.41 -2.99
CA GLU A 233 26.35 20.53 -3.08
C GLU A 233 27.03 19.26 -3.60
N GLU A 234 26.27 18.16 -3.79
CA GLU A 234 26.83 16.87 -4.16
C GLU A 234 26.55 16.48 -5.62
N SER A 235 27.56 15.94 -6.27
CA SER A 235 27.41 15.33 -7.60
C SER A 235 26.88 13.91 -7.49
N GLY A 236 26.21 13.42 -8.55
CA GLY A 236 25.69 12.06 -8.59
C GLY A 236 24.21 11.95 -8.21
N SER A 237 23.53 13.07 -8.04
CA SER A 237 22.08 13.14 -7.79
C SER A 237 21.34 13.68 -9.01
N ALA A 238 20.19 13.09 -9.36
CA ALA A 238 19.25 13.61 -10.33
C ALA A 238 17.81 13.33 -9.88
N VAL A 239 16.85 14.10 -10.39
CA VAL A 239 15.43 13.91 -10.09
C VAL A 239 14.72 13.28 -11.28
N ILE A 240 13.97 12.21 -11.02
CA ILE A 240 13.10 11.54 -11.98
C ILE A 240 11.63 11.86 -11.69
N ILE A 241 10.78 11.71 -12.70
CA ILE A 241 9.34 11.55 -12.53
C ILE A 241 9.03 10.05 -12.62
N TYR A 242 8.44 9.52 -11.56
CA TYR A 242 7.96 8.16 -11.48
C TYR A 242 6.45 8.17 -11.37
N LEU A 243 5.76 7.32 -12.13
CA LEU A 243 4.31 7.17 -12.06
C LEU A 243 3.93 6.03 -11.10
N GLU A 244 3.33 6.40 -9.98
CA GLU A 244 2.74 5.45 -9.05
C GLU A 244 1.23 5.36 -9.34
N GLY A 245 0.84 4.36 -10.16
CA GLY A 245 -0.48 4.34 -10.77
C GLY A 245 -0.63 5.49 -11.76
N VAL A 246 -1.53 6.44 -11.47
CA VAL A 246 -1.69 7.69 -12.25
C VAL A 246 -1.04 8.91 -11.58
N ARG A 247 -0.41 8.72 -10.43
CA ARG A 247 0.15 9.80 -9.63
C ARG A 247 1.62 10.03 -9.99
N PRO A 248 2.00 11.21 -10.51
CA PRO A 248 3.39 11.55 -10.72
C PRO A 248 4.06 11.86 -9.37
N ILE A 249 5.20 11.23 -9.12
CA ILE A 249 6.03 11.42 -7.93
C ILE A 249 7.42 11.79 -8.38
N LEU A 250 7.97 12.85 -7.81
CA LEU A 250 9.37 13.20 -7.98
C LEU A 250 10.21 12.39 -7.00
N VAL A 251 11.22 11.71 -7.53
CA VAL A 251 12.11 10.83 -6.77
C VAL A 251 13.54 11.16 -7.09
N GLU A 252 14.38 11.22 -6.07
CA GLU A 252 15.82 11.35 -6.25
C GLU A 252 16.42 9.99 -6.61
N VAL A 253 17.30 9.99 -7.64
CA VAL A 253 18.19 8.88 -7.94
C VAL A 253 19.62 9.32 -7.66
N GLN A 254 20.35 8.47 -6.97
CA GLN A 254 21.73 8.72 -6.58
C GLN A 254 22.66 7.72 -7.26
N SER A 255 23.84 8.18 -7.64
CA SER A 255 24.90 7.33 -8.19
C SER A 255 26.24 7.64 -7.55
N LEU A 256 27.00 6.60 -7.29
CA LEU A 256 28.41 6.69 -6.88
C LEU A 256 29.26 5.91 -7.88
N VAL A 257 30.27 6.58 -8.43
CA VAL A 257 31.22 6.02 -9.38
C VAL A 257 32.63 6.15 -8.84
N VAL A 258 33.27 5.03 -8.56
CA VAL A 258 34.61 5.00 -8.01
C VAL A 258 35.55 4.12 -8.85
N THR A 259 36.85 4.36 -8.82
CA THR A 259 37.80 3.49 -9.52
C THR A 259 37.86 2.15 -8.81
N THR A 260 37.70 1.05 -9.56
CA THR A 260 37.77 -0.30 -8.96
C THR A 260 39.15 -0.61 -8.44
N ALA A 261 39.21 -1.17 -7.22
CA ALA A 261 40.46 -1.61 -6.60
C ALA A 261 40.79 -3.10 -6.91
N PHE A 262 39.84 -3.89 -7.42
CA PHE A 262 39.91 -5.36 -7.44
C PHE A 262 39.90 -5.99 -8.83
N GLY A 263 40.19 -5.26 -9.88
CA GLY A 263 40.26 -5.79 -11.24
C GLY A 263 38.92 -6.14 -11.92
N MET A 264 37.88 -6.49 -11.17
CA MET A 264 36.52 -6.70 -11.68
C MET A 264 35.58 -5.63 -11.17
N PRO A 265 35.05 -4.75 -12.05
CA PRO A 265 34.15 -3.69 -11.66
C PRO A 265 32.82 -4.19 -11.09
N ARG A 266 32.40 -3.61 -9.97
CA ARG A 266 31.13 -3.93 -9.31
C ARG A 266 29.99 -3.08 -9.89
N ARG A 267 28.82 -3.69 -10.03
CA ARG A 267 27.59 -3.02 -10.44
C ARG A 267 26.52 -3.36 -9.40
N THR A 268 25.96 -2.35 -8.77
CA THR A 268 24.90 -2.51 -7.76
C THR A 268 23.78 -1.54 -8.04
N ALA A 269 22.54 -2.02 -8.03
CA ALA A 269 21.36 -1.22 -8.21
C ALA A 269 20.36 -1.50 -7.10
N ILE A 270 19.90 -0.45 -6.44
CA ILE A 270 18.83 -0.48 -5.45
C ILE A 270 17.67 0.33 -6.01
N GLY A 271 16.49 -0.29 -6.14
CA GLY A 271 15.32 0.36 -6.72
C GLY A 271 15.32 0.51 -8.24
N TYR A 272 16.34 0.01 -8.94
CA TYR A 272 16.48 0.01 -10.39
C TYR A 272 16.94 -1.37 -10.89
N ASP A 273 16.55 -1.78 -12.10
CA ASP A 273 16.93 -3.09 -12.63
C ASP A 273 18.44 -3.15 -12.96
N LEU A 274 19.12 -4.17 -12.45
CA LEU A 274 20.57 -4.32 -12.62
C LEU A 274 20.96 -4.58 -14.09
N ASN A 275 20.17 -5.38 -14.83
CA ASN A 275 20.49 -5.67 -16.23
C ASN A 275 20.32 -4.40 -17.07
N ARG A 276 19.31 -3.58 -16.76
CA ARG A 276 19.09 -2.28 -17.39
C ARG A 276 20.25 -1.32 -17.10
N LEU A 277 20.74 -1.28 -15.85
CA LEU A 277 21.93 -0.51 -15.50
C LEU A 277 23.16 -0.95 -16.34
N ILE A 278 23.38 -2.25 -16.50
CA ILE A 278 24.51 -2.78 -17.29
C ILE A 278 24.42 -2.33 -18.76
N VAL A 279 23.23 -2.39 -19.35
CA VAL A 279 22.98 -1.90 -20.72
C VAL A 279 23.23 -0.40 -20.82
N LEU A 280 22.73 0.39 -19.88
CA LEU A 280 22.92 1.83 -19.83
C LEU A 280 24.40 2.22 -19.76
N LEU A 281 25.18 1.52 -18.92
CA LEU A 281 26.63 1.73 -18.82
C LEU A 281 27.34 1.41 -20.14
N ALA A 282 26.94 0.35 -20.83
CA ALA A 282 27.51 0.00 -22.15
C ALA A 282 27.21 1.08 -23.21
N VAL A 283 26.00 1.66 -23.20
CA VAL A 283 25.63 2.78 -24.08
C VAL A 283 26.47 4.03 -23.75
N LEU A 284 26.58 4.39 -22.47
CA LEU A 284 27.41 5.53 -22.04
C LEU A 284 28.89 5.36 -22.46
N GLU A 285 29.43 4.17 -22.36
CA GLU A 285 30.79 3.89 -22.74
C GLU A 285 30.95 3.93 -24.27
N LYS A 286 30.11 3.21 -25.02
CA LYS A 286 30.28 3.04 -26.47
C LYS A 286 29.83 4.25 -27.27
N ARG A 287 28.73 4.92 -26.88
CA ARG A 287 28.14 6.01 -27.67
C ARG A 287 28.57 7.39 -27.16
N CYS A 288 28.78 7.52 -25.88
CA CYS A 288 29.13 8.82 -25.26
C CYS A 288 30.64 8.95 -24.95
N GLY A 289 31.43 7.87 -25.07
CA GLY A 289 32.86 7.88 -24.85
C GLY A 289 33.29 7.99 -23.37
N PHE A 290 32.41 7.66 -22.43
CA PHE A 290 32.77 7.64 -21.02
C PHE A 290 33.54 6.35 -20.69
N THR A 291 34.60 6.46 -19.88
CA THR A 291 35.39 5.28 -19.46
C THR A 291 34.79 4.74 -18.15
N LEU A 292 34.01 3.65 -18.27
CA LEU A 292 33.32 3.00 -17.14
C LEU A 292 33.80 1.56 -16.89
N GLY A 293 34.56 0.99 -17.82
CA GLY A 293 35.04 -0.40 -17.76
C GLY A 293 35.93 -0.71 -16.55
N ASN A 294 36.56 0.29 -15.92
CA ASN A 294 37.36 0.15 -14.72
C ASN A 294 36.78 0.88 -13.50
N LYS A 295 35.50 1.14 -13.52
CA LYS A 295 34.77 1.86 -12.44
C LYS A 295 33.76 0.95 -11.78
N ASP A 296 33.70 0.95 -10.44
CA ASP A 296 32.55 0.46 -9.69
C ASP A 296 31.43 1.48 -9.80
N VAL A 297 30.21 1.01 -10.04
CA VAL A 297 29.03 1.88 -10.15
C VAL A 297 27.94 1.38 -9.23
N TYR A 298 27.48 2.25 -8.35
CA TYR A 298 26.39 2.02 -7.43
C TYR A 298 25.28 3.01 -7.75
N VAL A 299 24.04 2.54 -7.84
CA VAL A 299 22.88 3.40 -8.02
C VAL A 299 21.82 3.07 -6.97
N ASN A 300 21.13 4.10 -6.52
CA ASN A 300 20.10 4.00 -5.51
C ASN A 300 18.92 4.92 -5.85
N VAL A 301 17.70 4.39 -5.76
CA VAL A 301 16.46 5.17 -5.82
C VAL A 301 16.02 5.44 -4.39
N ILE A 302 15.89 6.72 -4.04
CA ILE A 302 15.52 7.13 -2.68
C ILE A 302 14.09 6.67 -2.35
N GLY A 303 13.83 6.41 -1.06
CA GLY A 303 12.50 6.01 -0.57
C GLY A 303 12.14 4.56 -0.78
N GLY A 304 13.06 3.73 -1.34
CA GLY A 304 12.82 2.29 -1.54
C GLY A 304 11.83 1.96 -2.65
N LEU A 305 11.56 2.91 -3.51
CA LEU A 305 10.70 2.72 -4.68
C LEU A 305 11.41 1.87 -5.73
N LYS A 306 10.65 1.02 -6.44
CA LYS A 306 11.16 0.25 -7.57
C LYS A 306 10.75 0.93 -8.87
N VAL A 307 11.71 1.55 -9.52
CA VAL A 307 11.50 2.28 -10.77
C VAL A 307 11.78 1.35 -11.94
N ASN A 308 10.73 0.98 -12.68
CA ASN A 308 10.82 0.09 -13.84
C ASN A 308 10.54 0.81 -15.16
N GLU A 309 10.26 2.11 -15.13
CA GLU A 309 9.89 2.89 -16.30
C GLU A 309 11.11 3.22 -17.17
N PRO A 310 11.04 2.97 -18.49
CA PRO A 310 12.09 3.35 -19.43
C PRO A 310 12.45 4.84 -19.40
N ALA A 311 11.47 5.69 -19.15
CA ALA A 311 11.66 7.14 -19.07
C ALA A 311 12.66 7.60 -17.98
N CYS A 312 13.02 6.73 -17.04
CA CYS A 312 13.99 7.01 -15.97
C CYS A 312 15.45 6.78 -16.39
N ASP A 313 15.72 6.20 -17.56
CA ASP A 313 17.08 5.89 -18.00
C ASP A 313 17.96 7.12 -18.15
N LEU A 314 17.43 8.18 -18.75
CA LEU A 314 18.21 9.40 -18.96
C LEU A 314 18.61 10.05 -17.63
N SER A 315 17.72 10.06 -16.65
CA SER A 315 18.01 10.58 -15.31
C SER A 315 19.10 9.76 -14.61
N MET A 316 19.02 8.42 -14.73
CA MET A 316 20.02 7.52 -14.20
C MET A 316 21.38 7.73 -14.90
N ALA A 317 21.38 7.88 -16.22
CA ALA A 317 22.58 8.19 -17.00
C ALA A 317 23.20 9.53 -16.55
N VAL A 318 22.37 10.57 -16.35
CA VAL A 318 22.84 11.88 -15.91
C VAL A 318 23.40 11.81 -14.49
N ALA A 319 22.78 11.09 -13.56
CA ALA A 319 23.30 10.91 -12.20
C ALA A 319 24.70 10.23 -12.25
N ILE A 320 24.85 9.16 -13.06
CA ILE A 320 26.14 8.46 -13.23
C ILE A 320 27.21 9.40 -13.79
N VAL A 321 26.90 10.13 -14.87
CA VAL A 321 27.83 11.05 -15.51
C VAL A 321 28.15 12.26 -14.63
N SER A 322 27.18 12.76 -13.90
CA SER A 322 27.34 13.82 -12.89
C SER A 322 28.42 13.44 -11.87
N ASN A 323 28.32 12.25 -11.28
CA ASN A 323 29.32 11.76 -10.31
C ASN A 323 30.67 11.49 -10.99
N LEU A 324 30.68 10.84 -12.17
CA LEU A 324 31.91 10.57 -12.92
C LEU A 324 32.70 11.85 -13.26
N LYS A 325 32.00 12.95 -13.54
CA LYS A 325 32.59 14.25 -13.92
C LYS A 325 32.68 15.23 -12.75
N ASN A 326 32.21 14.84 -11.57
CA ASN A 326 32.09 15.70 -10.40
C ASN A 326 31.39 17.05 -10.72
N ARG A 327 30.22 16.95 -11.40
CA ARG A 327 29.39 18.10 -11.77
C ARG A 327 28.01 17.97 -11.19
N ILE A 328 27.57 18.97 -10.46
CA ILE A 328 26.26 19.02 -9.83
C ILE A 328 25.16 19.19 -10.88
N VAL A 329 24.07 18.45 -10.74
CA VAL A 329 22.84 18.64 -11.51
C VAL A 329 21.98 19.67 -10.78
N PRO A 330 21.48 20.73 -11.45
CA PRO A 330 20.64 21.74 -10.84
C PRO A 330 19.44 21.13 -10.09
N THR A 331 19.12 21.68 -8.93
CA THR A 331 18.05 21.13 -8.05
C THR A 331 16.64 21.34 -8.59
N ASP A 332 16.46 22.35 -9.44
CA ASP A 332 15.23 22.68 -10.15
C ASP A 332 15.05 21.91 -11.46
N MET A 333 15.97 20.98 -11.78
CA MET A 333 15.93 20.19 -13.02
C MET A 333 15.32 18.80 -12.77
N VAL A 334 14.30 18.48 -13.54
CA VAL A 334 13.74 17.12 -13.64
C VAL A 334 14.09 16.56 -15.01
N ILE A 335 14.56 15.31 -15.03
CA ILE A 335 15.09 14.68 -16.25
C ILE A 335 14.26 13.45 -16.54
N LEU A 336 13.86 13.26 -17.80
CA LEU A 336 13.18 12.05 -18.24
C LEU A 336 13.54 11.74 -19.69
N GLY A 337 13.61 10.47 -20.03
CA GLY A 337 13.87 9.97 -21.36
C GLY A 337 14.32 8.53 -21.35
N GLU A 338 13.88 7.76 -22.35
CA GLU A 338 14.35 6.41 -22.59
C GLU A 338 15.71 6.45 -23.32
N VAL A 339 16.61 5.54 -22.95
CA VAL A 339 17.90 5.36 -23.60
C VAL A 339 17.91 4.04 -24.35
N GLY A 340 17.89 4.10 -25.70
CA GLY A 340 18.02 2.95 -26.56
C GLY A 340 19.50 2.55 -26.81
N LEU A 341 19.72 1.38 -27.47
CA LEU A 341 21.03 0.82 -27.79
C LEU A 341 21.71 1.57 -28.94
#